data_5d798b460ae669aec4328bf389de7654
#
_entry.id   5d798b460ae669aec4328bf389de7654
#
_cell.length_a   1.000
_cell.length_b   1.000
_cell.length_c   1.000
_cell.angle_alpha   90.00
_cell.angle_beta   90.00
_cell.angle_gamma   90.00
#
_symmetry.space_group_name_H-M   'P 1'
#
loop_
_entity.id
_entity.type
_entity.pdbx_description
1 polymer ?
#
loop_
_entity_poly.entity_id
_entity_poly.type
_entity_poly.pdbx_seq_one_letter_code
_entity_poly.pdbx_strand_id
1 'polypeptide(L)'
;MFLAALLLLGTTVLRAEEPTSDTVKIKTKTKVARAARSARDGGITPSTDIIDAPTTAVLDNYGYSSRSRFFSRGGILQYLSFGVYPGINLGASAAVDGLVGDERHVRMRAPTAQVKWRFYEGDNEMPSFAVGFDGQGYNYNAGNRRFNQRQRGFYFVATKELGVPGLQLHPSFNVSDFDSNGVFGSLPLTLNIRDKAEFLIEWDNINNWSDSRLNMGLRTYLTRNFHVDFAVRAIGAGGFYNDGSPRGPERVVQLKYSNSF
;
A
#
# COMPACT_ATOMS: atom_id res chain seq x y z
N MET A 1 19.58 -20.34 0.33
CA MET A 1 20.91 -20.00 -0.22
C MET A 1 20.72 -19.20 -1.51
N PHE A 2 20.19 -17.97 -1.39
CA PHE A 2 20.08 -16.99 -2.49
C PHE A 2 19.83 -15.62 -1.86
N LEU A 3 20.90 -15.03 -1.31
CA LEU A 3 20.88 -13.63 -0.85
C LEU A 3 22.30 -13.03 -0.93
N ALA A 4 22.92 -13.08 -2.11
CA ALA A 4 24.25 -12.51 -2.30
C ALA A 4 24.47 -12.09 -3.75
N ALA A 5 23.67 -11.15 -4.26
CA ALA A 5 23.93 -10.57 -5.57
C ALA A 5 23.31 -9.18 -5.73
N LEU A 6 23.61 -8.24 -4.81
CA LEU A 6 23.27 -6.83 -5.05
C LEU A 6 24.22 -5.86 -4.31
N LEU A 7 25.52 -6.15 -4.33
CA LEU A 7 26.54 -5.25 -3.77
C LEU A 7 27.83 -5.38 -4.56
N LEU A 8 27.84 -4.93 -5.80
CA LEU A 8 29.07 -4.64 -6.56
C LEU A 8 28.72 -3.71 -7.72
N LEU A 9 28.73 -2.41 -7.48
CA LEU A 9 28.91 -1.41 -8.51
C LEU A 9 29.77 -0.27 -7.98
N GLY A 10 31.07 -0.38 -8.29
CA GLY A 10 31.85 0.67 -8.90
C GLY A 10 32.25 1.84 -8.01
N THR A 11 33.37 1.70 -7.33
CA THR A 11 34.20 2.87 -6.91
C THR A 11 34.94 3.40 -8.11
N THR A 12 34.48 4.48 -8.73
CA THR A 12 35.30 5.33 -9.58
C THR A 12 35.77 6.54 -8.79
N VAL A 13 37.06 6.59 -8.58
CA VAL A 13 37.78 7.78 -8.05
C VAL A 13 37.64 8.90 -9.05
N LEU A 14 36.98 9.97 -8.71
CA LEU A 14 36.98 11.24 -9.46
C LEU A 14 37.86 12.25 -8.74
N ARG A 15 38.86 12.68 -9.50
CA ARG A 15 39.85 13.69 -9.22
C ARG A 15 39.17 15.05 -9.10
N ALA A 16 39.45 15.76 -8.00
CA ALA A 16 38.94 17.10 -7.76
C ALA A 16 39.63 18.13 -8.70
N GLU A 17 38.83 18.84 -9.46
CA GLU A 17 39.18 20.15 -10.01
C GLU A 17 38.46 21.23 -9.20
N GLU A 18 39.23 22.29 -8.85
CA GLU A 18 38.75 23.45 -8.10
C GLU A 18 37.72 24.26 -8.93
N PRO A 19 36.61 24.70 -8.34
CA PRO A 19 35.62 25.51 -9.03
C PRO A 19 36.01 27.03 -8.93
N THR A 20 36.15 27.64 -10.07
CA THR A 20 36.04 29.08 -10.21
C THR A 20 34.63 29.54 -9.86
N SER A 21 34.57 30.58 -9.02
CA SER A 21 33.33 31.21 -8.56
C SER A 21 32.56 31.81 -9.73
N ASP A 22 31.45 31.20 -10.11
CA ASP A 22 30.36 31.89 -10.77
C ASP A 22 29.03 31.28 -10.35
N THR A 23 28.16 32.16 -9.96
CA THR A 23 26.86 31.98 -9.33
C THR A 23 25.95 30.99 -10.08
N VAL A 24 26.04 29.72 -9.80
CA VAL A 24 25.05 28.74 -10.22
C VAL A 24 23.94 28.70 -9.16
N LYS A 25 22.89 29.47 -9.38
CA LYS A 25 21.62 29.33 -8.66
C LYS A 25 21.12 27.91 -8.86
N ILE A 26 21.27 27.12 -7.82
CA ILE A 26 20.84 25.74 -7.73
C ILE A 26 19.34 25.63 -8.03
N LYS A 27 19.00 25.18 -9.23
CA LYS A 27 17.67 24.69 -9.58
C LYS A 27 17.45 23.26 -9.06
N THR A 28 17.81 22.98 -7.82
CA THR A 28 17.74 21.63 -7.23
C THR A 28 16.58 21.47 -6.25
N LYS A 29 15.52 22.26 -6.34
CA LYS A 29 14.35 22.15 -5.44
C LYS A 29 13.08 21.62 -6.11
N THR A 30 13.14 20.83 -7.21
CA THR A 30 11.97 20.85 -8.08
C THR A 30 11.26 19.51 -8.31
N LYS A 31 11.63 18.38 -7.72
CA LYS A 31 10.84 17.13 -7.93
C LYS A 31 10.34 16.44 -6.67
N VAL A 32 11.01 16.56 -5.56
CA VAL A 32 10.55 15.98 -4.27
C VAL A 32 9.31 16.69 -3.72
N ALA A 33 9.23 18.01 -4.03
CA ALA A 33 8.02 18.78 -3.77
C ALA A 33 6.82 18.40 -4.65
N ARG A 34 6.94 17.48 -5.61
CA ARG A 34 5.87 17.20 -6.58
C ARG A 34 4.78 16.31 -6.01
N ALA A 35 5.07 15.35 -5.14
CA ALA A 35 4.05 14.54 -4.48
C ALA A 35 3.30 15.36 -3.41
N ALA A 36 4.00 16.16 -2.61
CA ALA A 36 3.38 17.07 -1.62
C ALA A 36 2.81 18.34 -2.26
N ARG A 37 3.36 18.82 -3.39
CA ARG A 37 2.80 19.93 -4.18
C ARG A 37 1.65 19.49 -5.08
N SER A 38 1.56 18.22 -5.50
CA SER A 38 0.48 17.72 -6.33
C SER A 38 -0.89 17.92 -5.69
N ALA A 39 -1.00 17.75 -4.37
CA ALA A 39 -2.23 18.02 -3.65
C ALA A 39 -2.55 19.52 -3.58
N ARG A 40 -1.53 20.40 -3.49
CA ARG A 40 -1.72 21.86 -3.46
C ARG A 40 -1.95 22.47 -4.86
N ASP A 41 -1.36 21.91 -5.90
CA ASP A 41 -1.42 22.42 -7.28
C ASP A 41 -2.49 21.76 -8.16
N GLY A 42 -3.43 21.04 -7.55
CA GLY A 42 -4.55 20.46 -8.27
C GLY A 42 -4.34 19.05 -8.82
N GLY A 43 -3.31 18.33 -8.41
CA GLY A 43 -3.11 16.90 -8.69
C GLY A 43 -3.99 15.99 -7.83
N ILE A 44 -4.02 14.70 -8.17
CA ILE A 44 -4.70 13.69 -7.36
C ILE A 44 -3.96 13.47 -6.03
N THR A 45 -4.73 13.15 -4.98
CA THR A 45 -4.14 12.76 -3.69
C THR A 45 -3.41 11.42 -3.85
N PRO A 46 -2.11 11.33 -3.49
CA PRO A 46 -1.38 10.08 -3.58
C PRO A 46 -2.03 8.97 -2.77
N SER A 47 -2.08 7.78 -3.34
CA SER A 47 -2.72 6.64 -2.67
C SER A 47 -1.84 6.09 -1.56
N THR A 48 -2.40 5.98 -0.36
CA THR A 48 -1.72 5.44 0.82
C THR A 48 -1.56 3.92 0.77
N ASP A 49 -2.27 3.26 -0.12
CA ASP A 49 -2.33 1.81 -0.30
C ASP A 49 -2.70 1.47 -1.75
N ILE A 50 -2.37 0.28 -2.17
CA ILE A 50 -2.67 -0.25 -3.49
C ILE A 50 -3.97 -1.07 -3.40
N ILE A 51 -3.93 -2.40 -3.45
CA ILE A 51 -5.09 -3.24 -3.14
C ILE A 51 -5.01 -3.66 -1.67
N ASP A 52 -3.99 -4.43 -1.31
CA ASP A 52 -3.69 -4.86 0.06
C ASP A 52 -2.36 -4.30 0.57
N ALA A 53 -1.43 -3.98 -0.33
CA ALA A 53 -0.09 -3.55 0.03
C ALA A 53 -0.02 -2.05 0.32
N PRO A 54 0.78 -1.64 1.31
CA PRO A 54 1.01 -0.23 1.61
C PRO A 54 1.91 0.43 0.57
N THR A 55 1.77 1.75 0.43
CA THR A 55 2.76 2.62 -0.20
C THR A 55 3.44 3.48 0.86
N THR A 56 4.42 4.28 0.47
CA THR A 56 5.02 5.28 1.38
C THR A 56 4.20 6.56 1.48
N ALA A 57 3.14 6.71 0.68
CA ALA A 57 2.30 7.89 0.73
C ALA A 57 1.58 8.01 2.09
N VAL A 58 1.51 9.22 2.58
CA VAL A 58 0.79 9.63 3.80
C VAL A 58 -0.11 10.80 3.46
N LEU A 59 -1.15 10.97 4.26
CA LEU A 59 -2.03 12.13 4.18
C LEU A 59 -1.28 13.39 4.62
N ASP A 60 -1.66 14.52 4.09
CA ASP A 60 -1.19 15.82 4.58
C ASP A 60 -1.58 16.02 6.04
N ASN A 61 -0.89 16.92 6.72
CA ASN A 61 -1.28 17.32 8.07
C ASN A 61 -2.71 17.86 8.07
N TYR A 62 -3.55 17.40 9.00
CA TYR A 62 -5.00 17.60 9.02
C TYR A 62 -5.77 16.98 7.84
N GLY A 63 -5.12 16.14 7.02
CA GLY A 63 -5.79 15.34 6.02
C GLY A 63 -6.57 14.19 6.65
N TYR A 64 -7.65 13.79 5.98
CA TYR A 64 -8.38 12.58 6.35
C TYR A 64 -8.72 11.75 5.11
N SER A 65 -8.91 10.46 5.32
CA SER A 65 -9.31 9.51 4.28
C SER A 65 -10.30 8.52 4.84
N SER A 66 -11.36 8.29 4.08
CA SER A 66 -12.36 7.25 4.32
C SER A 66 -12.32 6.27 3.16
N ARG A 67 -12.16 4.98 3.46
CA ARG A 67 -12.14 3.91 2.46
C ARG A 67 -13.11 2.82 2.86
N SER A 68 -14.08 2.55 1.97
CA SER A 68 -15.03 1.44 2.08
C SER A 68 -14.64 0.37 1.07
N ARG A 69 -14.40 -0.85 1.54
CA ARG A 69 -14.10 -2.02 0.71
C ARG A 69 -15.25 -3.00 0.80
N PHE A 70 -15.76 -3.38 -0.35
CA PHE A 70 -16.73 -4.44 -0.52
C PHE A 70 -16.00 -5.69 -1.01
N PHE A 71 -16.21 -6.80 -0.33
CA PHE A 71 -15.52 -8.05 -0.62
C PHE A 71 -16.49 -9.25 -0.60
N SER A 72 -15.98 -10.41 -1.00
CA SER A 72 -16.80 -11.63 -1.10
C SER A 72 -17.57 -11.95 0.18
N ARG A 73 -18.66 -12.68 0.07
CA ARG A 73 -19.60 -13.04 1.15
C ARG A 73 -20.32 -11.84 1.78
N GLY A 74 -20.55 -10.80 0.98
CA GLY A 74 -21.28 -9.61 1.44
C GLY A 74 -20.58 -8.83 2.55
N GLY A 75 -19.27 -8.92 2.63
CA GLY A 75 -18.48 -8.20 3.61
C GLY A 75 -18.22 -6.76 3.23
N ILE A 76 -18.24 -5.89 4.25
CA ILE A 76 -17.83 -4.48 4.13
C ILE A 76 -16.73 -4.22 5.16
N LEU A 77 -15.64 -3.61 4.70
CA LEU A 77 -14.53 -3.18 5.54
C LEU A 77 -14.37 -1.68 5.39
N GLN A 78 -14.52 -0.97 6.50
CA GLN A 78 -14.35 0.47 6.57
C GLN A 78 -13.01 0.81 7.19
N TYR A 79 -12.27 1.72 6.55
CA TYR A 79 -11.08 2.35 7.09
C TYR A 79 -11.29 3.85 7.25
N LEU A 80 -10.79 4.41 8.34
CA LEU A 80 -10.68 5.83 8.58
C LEU A 80 -9.22 6.14 8.93
N SER A 81 -8.64 7.13 8.28
CA SER A 81 -7.24 7.52 8.51
C SER A 81 -7.12 9.03 8.57
N PHE A 82 -6.22 9.52 9.41
CA PHE A 82 -5.96 10.93 9.65
C PHE A 82 -4.47 11.23 9.60
N GLY A 83 -4.10 12.29 8.90
CA GLY A 83 -2.77 12.87 8.95
C GLY A 83 -2.64 13.73 10.20
N VAL A 84 -2.02 13.20 11.25
CA VAL A 84 -1.94 13.85 12.57
C VAL A 84 -0.70 14.73 12.72
N TYR A 85 0.32 14.45 11.93
CA TYR A 85 1.57 15.19 11.87
C TYR A 85 2.21 15.02 10.49
N PRO A 86 3.06 15.96 10.02
CA PRO A 86 3.77 15.77 8.77
C PRO A 86 4.49 14.40 8.71
N GLY A 87 4.12 13.58 7.75
CA GLY A 87 4.65 12.22 7.59
C GLY A 87 4.00 11.15 8.47
N ILE A 88 3.04 11.47 9.34
CA ILE A 88 2.43 10.47 10.25
C ILE A 88 0.92 10.39 10.05
N ASN A 89 0.45 9.18 9.74
CA ASN A 89 -0.97 8.83 9.71
C ASN A 89 -1.32 7.92 10.88
N LEU A 90 -2.48 8.18 11.47
CA LEU A 90 -3.17 7.25 12.37
C LEU A 90 -4.50 6.84 11.75
N GLY A 91 -4.91 5.62 11.97
CA GLY A 91 -6.16 5.11 11.44
C GLY A 91 -6.75 3.97 12.24
N ALA A 92 -7.97 3.65 11.90
CA ALA A 92 -8.68 2.49 12.41
C ALA A 92 -9.50 1.86 11.29
N SER A 93 -9.75 0.56 11.40
CA SER A 93 -10.65 -0.16 10.52
C SER A 93 -11.61 -1.05 11.29
N ALA A 94 -12.78 -1.28 10.71
CA ALA A 94 -13.77 -2.21 11.22
C ALA A 94 -14.40 -2.95 10.05
N ALA A 95 -14.57 -4.27 10.21
CA ALA A 95 -15.18 -5.13 9.21
C ALA A 95 -16.54 -5.65 9.69
N VAL A 96 -17.47 -5.76 8.76
CA VAL A 96 -18.77 -6.42 8.96
C VAL A 96 -18.89 -7.49 7.89
N ASP A 97 -19.05 -8.75 8.27
CA ASP A 97 -19.29 -9.87 7.36
C ASP A 97 -20.78 -10.13 7.23
N GLY A 98 -21.21 -10.59 6.05
CA GLY A 98 -22.60 -11.01 5.80
C GLY A 98 -23.63 -9.88 5.78
N LEU A 99 -23.21 -8.64 5.51
CA LEU A 99 -24.12 -7.49 5.44
C LEU A 99 -24.96 -7.49 4.16
N VAL A 100 -24.41 -8.01 3.06
CA VAL A 100 -25.05 -8.05 1.75
C VAL A 100 -25.12 -9.50 1.28
N GLY A 101 -26.31 -9.98 0.90
CA GLY A 101 -26.56 -11.36 0.43
C GLY A 101 -27.47 -12.15 1.36
N ASP A 102 -27.49 -13.49 1.17
CA ASP A 102 -28.38 -14.41 1.90
C ASP A 102 -27.78 -14.98 3.20
N GLU A 103 -26.68 -14.42 3.68
CA GLU A 103 -26.08 -14.84 4.93
C GLU A 103 -26.99 -14.51 6.12
N ARG A 104 -27.33 -15.52 6.92
CA ARG A 104 -28.28 -15.38 8.05
C ARG A 104 -27.72 -14.64 9.27
N HIS A 105 -26.41 -14.38 9.29
CA HIS A 105 -25.75 -13.80 10.46
C HIS A 105 -24.79 -12.68 10.05
N VAL A 106 -25.15 -11.45 10.40
CA VAL A 106 -24.25 -10.31 10.33
C VAL A 106 -23.27 -10.36 11.49
N ARG A 107 -21.98 -10.30 11.23
CA ARG A 107 -20.92 -10.35 12.24
C ARG A 107 -20.03 -9.13 12.14
N MET A 108 -20.05 -8.29 13.16
CA MET A 108 -19.10 -7.19 13.31
C MET A 108 -17.79 -7.71 13.91
N ARG A 109 -16.67 -7.28 13.35
CA ARG A 109 -15.34 -7.59 13.84
C ARG A 109 -14.82 -6.49 14.74
N ALA A 110 -13.96 -6.87 15.68
CA ALA A 110 -13.28 -5.87 16.51
C ALA A 110 -12.52 -4.87 15.64
N PRO A 111 -12.57 -3.57 15.94
CA PRO A 111 -11.77 -2.58 15.24
C PRO A 111 -10.29 -2.86 15.40
N THR A 112 -9.53 -2.55 14.35
CA THR A 112 -8.07 -2.65 14.34
C THR A 112 -7.44 -1.30 14.11
N ALA A 113 -6.23 -1.10 14.64
CA ALA A 113 -5.49 0.15 14.50
C ALA A 113 -4.52 0.09 13.32
N GLN A 114 -4.26 1.26 12.73
CA GLN A 114 -3.22 1.47 11.76
C GLN A 114 -2.37 2.68 12.14
N VAL A 115 -1.07 2.55 11.91
CA VAL A 115 -0.10 3.65 12.07
C VAL A 115 0.85 3.59 10.88
N LYS A 116 1.17 4.73 10.30
CA LYS A 116 2.18 4.84 9.26
C LYS A 116 3.03 6.08 9.51
N TRP A 117 4.32 5.92 9.38
CA TRP A 117 5.29 7.00 9.46
C TRP A 117 6.21 6.96 8.24
N ARG A 118 6.09 7.97 7.36
CA ARG A 118 7.05 8.22 6.30
C ARG A 118 8.19 9.07 6.87
N PHE A 119 9.31 8.43 7.11
CA PHE A 119 10.48 9.09 7.70
C PHE A 119 11.44 9.65 6.66
N TYR A 120 11.29 9.25 5.39
CA TYR A 120 12.08 9.78 4.27
C TYR A 120 11.21 9.93 3.01
N GLU A 121 11.20 11.12 2.42
CA GLU A 121 10.35 11.40 1.25
C GLU A 121 10.90 10.88 -0.07
N GLY A 122 12.19 10.55 -0.10
CA GLY A 122 12.86 10.18 -1.34
C GLY A 122 13.22 11.38 -2.22
N ASP A 123 14.01 11.10 -3.23
CA ASP A 123 14.41 12.05 -4.25
C ASP A 123 14.55 11.34 -5.61
N ASN A 124 15.23 11.98 -6.59
CA ASN A 124 15.44 11.39 -7.91
C ASN A 124 16.27 10.09 -7.87
N GLU A 125 17.17 9.96 -6.90
CA GLU A 125 18.10 8.84 -6.78
C GLU A 125 17.61 7.80 -5.77
N MET A 126 17.11 8.27 -4.63
CA MET A 126 16.70 7.41 -3.52
C MET A 126 15.17 7.23 -3.47
N PRO A 127 14.68 6.01 -3.16
CA PRO A 127 13.26 5.79 -2.92
C PRO A 127 12.78 6.51 -1.65
N SER A 128 11.49 6.78 -1.56
CA SER A 128 10.87 7.15 -0.28
C SER A 128 10.74 5.93 0.62
N PHE A 129 10.74 6.15 1.95
CA PHE A 129 10.64 5.06 2.94
C PHE A 129 9.59 5.36 4.01
N ALA A 130 8.83 4.33 4.36
CA ALA A 130 7.91 4.38 5.47
C ALA A 130 7.92 3.08 6.28
N VAL A 131 7.59 3.21 7.55
CA VAL A 131 7.28 2.09 8.44
C VAL A 131 5.85 2.25 8.95
N GLY A 132 5.24 1.14 9.35
CA GLY A 132 3.90 1.22 9.90
C GLY A 132 3.47 -0.08 10.55
N PHE A 133 2.24 -0.03 11.02
CA PHE A 133 1.52 -1.17 11.56
C PHE A 133 0.11 -1.17 10.95
N ASP A 134 -0.34 -2.33 10.48
CA ASP A 134 -1.71 -2.56 10.05
C ASP A 134 -2.21 -3.88 10.66
N GLY A 135 -3.14 -3.76 11.59
CA GLY A 135 -3.76 -4.90 12.27
C GLY A 135 -4.89 -5.57 11.48
N GLN A 136 -5.25 -5.05 10.29
CA GLN A 136 -6.35 -5.59 9.52
C GLN A 136 -5.93 -6.77 8.65
N GLY A 137 -6.52 -7.93 8.92
CA GLY A 137 -6.50 -9.11 8.06
C GLY A 137 -7.85 -9.34 7.38
N TYR A 138 -7.94 -10.42 6.60
CA TYR A 138 -9.15 -10.77 5.86
C TYR A 138 -9.57 -12.21 6.16
N ASN A 139 -10.87 -12.51 5.98
CA ASN A 139 -11.43 -13.84 6.21
C ASN A 139 -11.12 -14.36 7.63
N TYR A 140 -11.73 -13.72 8.62
CA TYR A 140 -11.51 -14.08 10.02
C TYR A 140 -12.10 -15.45 10.35
N ASN A 141 -11.29 -16.31 10.92
CA ASN A 141 -11.68 -17.61 11.43
C ASN A 141 -11.98 -17.51 12.94
N ALA A 142 -13.23 -17.68 13.31
CA ALA A 142 -13.67 -17.58 14.71
C ALA A 142 -13.16 -18.73 15.58
N GLY A 143 -12.88 -19.91 14.99
CA GLY A 143 -12.42 -21.11 15.71
C GLY A 143 -11.03 -20.93 16.28
N ASN A 144 -10.09 -20.38 15.50
CA ASN A 144 -8.73 -20.13 15.93
C ASN A 144 -8.45 -18.66 16.30
N ARG A 145 -9.47 -17.79 16.21
CA ARG A 145 -9.39 -16.34 16.48
C ARG A 145 -8.32 -15.61 15.68
N ARG A 146 -8.07 -16.06 14.45
CA ARG A 146 -7.05 -15.49 13.54
C ARG A 146 -7.67 -15.21 12.17
N PHE A 147 -7.03 -14.33 11.42
CA PHE A 147 -7.37 -14.12 10.02
C PHE A 147 -6.76 -15.24 9.16
N ASN A 148 -7.53 -15.80 8.24
CA ASN A 148 -7.04 -16.76 7.23
C ASN A 148 -6.05 -16.10 6.28
N GLN A 149 -6.32 -14.83 5.90
CA GLN A 149 -5.34 -13.96 5.25
C GLN A 149 -4.80 -13.00 6.30
N ARG A 150 -3.57 -13.23 6.70
CA ARG A 150 -2.94 -12.51 7.83
C ARG A 150 -2.92 -11.01 7.61
N GLN A 151 -3.02 -10.26 8.70
CA GLN A 151 -2.73 -8.83 8.75
C GLN A 151 -1.26 -8.60 8.34
N ARG A 152 -0.95 -7.39 7.89
CA ARG A 152 0.43 -7.02 7.60
C ARG A 152 1.27 -6.92 8.86
N GLY A 153 0.67 -6.54 9.99
CA GLY A 153 1.37 -6.31 11.22
C GLY A 153 2.32 -5.13 11.09
N PHE A 154 3.54 -5.24 11.59
CA PHE A 154 4.58 -4.27 11.33
C PHE A 154 5.10 -4.41 9.90
N TYR A 155 5.28 -3.30 9.22
CA TYR A 155 5.81 -3.31 7.87
C TYR A 155 6.81 -2.19 7.63
N PHE A 156 7.71 -2.45 6.70
CA PHE A 156 8.59 -1.48 6.08
C PHE A 156 8.26 -1.47 4.58
N VAL A 157 8.14 -0.28 4.00
CA VAL A 157 7.87 -0.12 2.57
C VAL A 157 8.78 0.94 1.98
N ALA A 158 9.24 0.70 0.75
CA ALA A 158 9.89 1.68 -0.09
C ALA A 158 9.00 1.98 -1.29
N THR A 159 9.07 3.19 -1.83
CA THR A 159 8.40 3.57 -3.08
C THR A 159 9.39 4.29 -3.98
N LYS A 160 9.51 3.83 -5.21
CA LYS A 160 10.36 4.43 -6.23
C LYS A 160 9.63 4.52 -7.56
N GLU A 161 9.64 5.71 -8.15
CA GLU A 161 9.26 5.87 -9.56
C GLU A 161 10.38 5.30 -10.44
N LEU A 162 10.01 4.46 -11.38
CA LEU A 162 10.92 3.85 -12.35
C LEU A 162 11.15 4.78 -13.55
N GLY A 163 11.98 4.37 -14.50
CA GLY A 163 12.30 5.19 -15.67
C GLY A 163 11.12 5.57 -16.58
N VAL A 164 9.96 4.95 -16.40
CA VAL A 164 8.72 5.27 -17.10
C VAL A 164 7.86 6.18 -16.20
N PRO A 165 7.45 7.38 -16.67
CA PRO A 165 6.63 8.29 -15.89
C PRO A 165 5.33 7.64 -15.42
N GLY A 166 5.04 7.74 -14.12
CA GLY A 166 3.86 7.15 -13.50
C GLY A 166 3.98 5.68 -13.14
N LEU A 167 5.07 4.99 -13.53
CA LEU A 167 5.35 3.62 -13.14
C LEU A 167 6.10 3.62 -11.80
N GLN A 168 5.48 3.08 -10.76
CA GLN A 168 6.04 3.03 -9.42
C GLN A 168 6.13 1.60 -8.90
N LEU A 169 7.20 1.31 -8.18
CA LEU A 169 7.44 0.05 -7.49
C LEU A 169 7.40 0.29 -5.99
N HIS A 170 6.74 -0.63 -5.24
CA HIS A 170 6.50 -0.47 -3.80
C HIS A 170 6.90 -1.71 -3.00
N PRO A 171 8.16 -2.18 -3.05
CA PRO A 171 8.57 -3.35 -2.28
C PRO A 171 8.31 -3.14 -0.80
N SER A 172 7.76 -4.17 -0.15
CA SER A 172 7.53 -4.14 1.29
C SER A 172 7.94 -5.44 1.97
N PHE A 173 8.34 -5.29 3.22
CA PHE A 173 8.64 -6.37 4.15
C PHE A 173 7.67 -6.26 5.32
N ASN A 174 7.02 -7.38 5.67
CA ASN A 174 5.91 -7.40 6.62
C ASN A 174 6.18 -8.46 7.70
N VAL A 175 5.84 -8.12 8.94
CA VAL A 175 5.93 -9.01 10.10
C VAL A 175 4.56 -9.05 10.76
N SER A 176 3.69 -9.96 10.28
CA SER A 176 2.32 -10.10 10.80
C SER A 176 2.29 -10.78 12.17
N ASP A 177 3.30 -11.60 12.43
CA ASP A 177 3.49 -12.36 13.65
C ASP A 177 5.00 -12.57 13.82
N PHE A 178 5.51 -12.68 15.04
CA PHE A 178 6.91 -12.93 15.30
C PHE A 178 7.30 -14.40 15.22
N ASP A 179 6.37 -15.28 14.87
CA ASP A 179 6.68 -16.66 14.53
C ASP A 179 7.26 -16.78 13.10
N SER A 180 7.86 -17.92 12.76
CA SER A 180 8.55 -18.14 11.48
C SER A 180 7.68 -17.99 10.24
N ASN A 181 6.36 -18.09 10.38
CA ASN A 181 5.39 -17.98 9.28
C ASN A 181 4.76 -16.58 9.17
N GLY A 182 5.09 -15.69 10.10
CA GLY A 182 4.55 -14.33 10.16
C GLY A 182 5.29 -13.33 9.28
N VAL A 183 6.47 -13.70 8.75
CA VAL A 183 7.32 -12.79 7.95
C VAL A 183 7.09 -13.03 6.48
N PHE A 184 6.77 -11.98 5.72
CA PHE A 184 6.59 -12.08 4.27
C PHE A 184 6.95 -10.79 3.53
N GLY A 185 7.38 -10.95 2.28
CA GLY A 185 7.64 -9.85 1.35
C GLY A 185 6.49 -9.64 0.37
N SER A 186 6.37 -8.43 -0.15
CA SER A 186 5.50 -8.14 -1.29
C SER A 186 6.17 -7.20 -2.28
N LEU A 187 5.78 -7.32 -3.54
CA LEU A 187 6.31 -6.55 -4.66
C LEU A 187 5.17 -5.96 -5.49
N PRO A 188 4.57 -4.87 -5.02
CA PRO A 188 3.54 -4.18 -5.77
C PRO A 188 4.13 -3.23 -6.82
N LEU A 189 3.38 -3.09 -7.92
CA LEU A 189 3.67 -2.20 -9.04
C LEU A 189 2.41 -1.41 -9.38
N THR A 190 2.55 -0.11 -9.62
CA THR A 190 1.45 0.75 -10.09
C THR A 190 1.87 1.51 -11.34
N LEU A 191 0.91 1.72 -12.24
CA LEU A 191 1.08 2.55 -13.42
C LEU A 191 -0.04 3.59 -13.50
N ASN A 192 0.28 4.83 -13.18
CA ASN A 192 -0.64 5.95 -13.29
C ASN A 192 -0.74 6.44 -14.75
N ILE A 193 -1.96 6.61 -15.24
CA ILE A 193 -2.26 7.10 -16.58
C ILE A 193 -2.94 8.45 -16.47
N ARG A 194 -2.13 9.52 -16.62
CA ARG A 194 -2.59 10.92 -16.72
C ARG A 194 -3.54 11.34 -15.60
N ASP A 195 -3.36 10.82 -14.40
CA ASP A 195 -4.20 11.09 -13.22
C ASP A 195 -5.70 10.79 -13.41
N LYS A 196 -6.04 9.92 -14.37
CA LYS A 196 -7.41 9.47 -14.62
C LYS A 196 -7.63 8.03 -14.20
N ALA A 197 -6.61 7.19 -14.40
CA ALA A 197 -6.65 5.79 -14.05
C ALA A 197 -5.27 5.30 -13.59
N GLU A 198 -5.24 4.24 -12.82
CA GLU A 198 -4.01 3.60 -12.36
C GLU A 198 -4.18 2.08 -12.41
N PHE A 199 -3.29 1.40 -13.11
CA PHE A 199 -3.20 -0.06 -13.06
C PHE A 199 -2.45 -0.48 -11.81
N LEU A 200 -2.98 -1.51 -11.14
CA LEU A 200 -2.49 -2.01 -9.87
C LEU A 200 -2.14 -3.48 -10.04
N ILE A 201 -0.92 -3.86 -9.69
CA ILE A 201 -0.46 -5.25 -9.64
C ILE A 201 0.24 -5.44 -8.31
N GLU A 202 -0.09 -6.49 -7.58
CA GLU A 202 0.59 -6.86 -6.34
C GLU A 202 0.96 -8.34 -6.36
N TRP A 203 2.22 -8.64 -6.17
CA TRP A 203 2.66 -9.98 -5.84
C TRP A 203 2.98 -10.02 -4.34
N ASP A 204 2.12 -10.69 -3.60
CA ASP A 204 2.14 -10.72 -2.15
C ASP A 204 2.62 -12.08 -1.64
N ASN A 205 3.29 -12.11 -0.47
CA ASN A 205 3.88 -13.28 0.15
C ASN A 205 4.87 -14.01 -0.78
N ILE A 206 5.79 -13.25 -1.38
CA ILE A 206 6.74 -13.73 -2.39
C ILE A 206 7.75 -14.76 -1.87
N ASN A 207 7.99 -14.80 -0.57
CA ASN A 207 8.90 -15.73 0.08
C ASN A 207 8.28 -17.11 0.35
N ASN A 208 6.96 -17.27 0.20
CA ASN A 208 6.27 -18.54 0.31
C ASN A 208 5.46 -18.81 -0.95
N TRP A 209 6.03 -19.55 -1.90
CA TRP A 209 5.42 -19.77 -3.21
C TRP A 209 4.05 -20.42 -3.14
N SER A 210 3.83 -21.36 -2.21
CA SER A 210 2.55 -22.06 -2.04
C SER A 210 1.43 -21.14 -1.55
N ASP A 211 1.79 -20.07 -0.83
CA ASP A 211 0.86 -19.09 -0.26
C ASP A 211 0.97 -17.73 -0.92
N SER A 212 1.78 -17.61 -1.99
CA SER A 212 1.89 -16.36 -2.73
C SER A 212 0.56 -16.01 -3.40
N ARG A 213 0.32 -14.71 -3.54
CA ARG A 213 -0.93 -14.19 -4.08
C ARG A 213 -0.63 -13.13 -5.12
N LEU A 214 -1.22 -13.30 -6.29
CA LEU A 214 -1.25 -12.25 -7.30
C LEU A 214 -2.58 -11.50 -7.18
N ASN A 215 -2.52 -10.19 -7.02
CA ASN A 215 -3.66 -9.30 -7.03
C ASN A 215 -3.51 -8.34 -8.21
N MET A 216 -4.61 -8.04 -8.89
CA MET A 216 -4.63 -7.09 -10.01
C MET A 216 -5.84 -6.19 -9.89
N GLY A 217 -5.70 -4.94 -10.30
CA GLY A 217 -6.79 -3.99 -10.22
C GLY A 217 -6.64 -2.79 -11.15
N LEU A 218 -7.73 -2.06 -11.24
CA LEU A 218 -7.83 -0.78 -11.92
C LEU A 218 -8.44 0.23 -10.95
N ARG A 219 -7.74 1.32 -10.71
CA ARG A 219 -8.22 2.49 -9.99
C ARG A 219 -8.66 3.55 -10.98
N THR A 220 -9.83 4.11 -10.78
CA THR A 220 -10.36 5.20 -11.59
C THR A 220 -10.59 6.43 -10.71
N TYR A 221 -9.97 7.54 -11.07
CA TYR A 221 -10.12 8.80 -10.36
C TYR A 221 -11.33 9.56 -10.92
N LEU A 222 -12.41 9.64 -10.15
CA LEU A 222 -13.61 10.38 -10.51
C LEU A 222 -13.48 11.87 -10.20
N THR A 223 -12.79 12.17 -9.11
CA THR A 223 -12.36 13.53 -8.75
C THR A 223 -10.96 13.46 -8.15
N ARG A 224 -10.37 14.60 -7.82
CA ARG A 224 -9.07 14.66 -7.12
C ARG A 224 -9.09 13.93 -5.77
N ASN A 225 -10.25 13.93 -5.14
CA ASN A 225 -10.43 13.45 -3.77
C ASN A 225 -11.14 12.10 -3.72
N PHE A 226 -11.72 11.63 -4.83
CA PHE A 226 -12.52 10.42 -4.86
C PHE A 226 -12.12 9.50 -6.00
N HIS A 227 -11.83 8.24 -5.65
CA HIS A 227 -11.56 7.19 -6.62
C HIS A 227 -12.27 5.88 -6.27
N VAL A 228 -12.42 5.06 -7.28
CA VAL A 228 -12.98 3.71 -7.21
C VAL A 228 -11.95 2.73 -7.72
N ASP A 229 -11.70 1.68 -6.95
CA ASP A 229 -10.85 0.57 -7.33
C ASP A 229 -11.70 -0.66 -7.61
N PHE A 230 -11.43 -1.31 -8.74
CA PHE A 230 -11.93 -2.64 -9.09
C PHE A 230 -10.75 -3.59 -9.07
N ALA A 231 -10.79 -4.63 -8.25
CA ALA A 231 -9.67 -5.54 -8.11
C ALA A 231 -10.12 -7.00 -8.03
N VAL A 232 -9.22 -7.88 -8.45
CA VAL A 232 -9.27 -9.32 -8.22
C VAL A 232 -8.06 -9.69 -7.38
N ARG A 233 -8.30 -10.33 -6.25
CA ARG A 233 -7.27 -10.77 -5.30
C ARG A 233 -7.07 -12.28 -5.39
N ALA A 234 -5.91 -12.75 -4.95
CA ALA A 234 -5.55 -14.15 -4.85
C ALA A 234 -5.77 -14.92 -6.17
N ILE A 235 -5.42 -14.31 -7.31
CA ILE A 235 -5.45 -14.94 -8.64
C ILE A 235 -4.49 -16.13 -8.62
N GLY A 236 -4.96 -17.29 -9.09
CA GLY A 236 -4.19 -18.53 -9.08
C GLY A 236 -4.16 -19.27 -7.73
N ALA A 237 -4.69 -18.68 -6.65
CA ALA A 237 -4.87 -19.41 -5.42
C ALA A 237 -5.96 -20.48 -5.56
N GLY A 238 -5.76 -21.64 -4.95
CA GLY A 238 -6.71 -22.74 -4.93
C GLY A 238 -6.68 -23.52 -3.62
N GLY A 239 -7.58 -24.49 -3.45
CA GLY A 239 -7.69 -25.29 -2.23
C GLY A 239 -8.60 -24.66 -1.19
N PHE A 240 -8.35 -24.98 0.07
CA PHE A 240 -9.17 -24.54 1.21
C PHE A 240 -8.30 -23.93 2.30
N TYR A 241 -8.87 -23.01 3.05
CA TYR A 241 -8.30 -22.57 4.33
C TYR A 241 -8.50 -23.63 5.40
N ASN A 242 -7.81 -23.50 6.53
CA ASN A 242 -7.90 -24.45 7.64
C ASN A 242 -9.31 -24.59 8.26
N ASP A 243 -10.19 -23.63 7.99
CA ASP A 243 -11.59 -23.64 8.41
C ASP A 243 -12.53 -24.29 7.38
N GLY A 244 -11.98 -24.90 6.32
CA GLY A 244 -12.74 -25.50 5.23
C GLY A 244 -13.34 -24.50 4.24
N SER A 245 -13.14 -23.21 4.41
CA SER A 245 -13.61 -22.22 3.47
C SER A 245 -12.76 -22.24 2.17
N PRO A 246 -13.37 -22.07 0.98
CA PRO A 246 -12.64 -22.12 -0.27
C PRO A 246 -11.64 -20.98 -0.37
N ARG A 247 -10.45 -21.30 -0.87
CA ARG A 247 -9.39 -20.37 -1.21
C ARG A 247 -9.39 -20.18 -2.71
N GLY A 248 -9.61 -18.96 -3.18
CA GLY A 248 -9.68 -18.68 -4.60
C GLY A 248 -9.73 -17.18 -4.89
N PRO A 249 -9.84 -16.84 -6.18
CA PRO A 249 -9.93 -15.44 -6.59
C PRO A 249 -11.12 -14.72 -5.95
N GLU A 250 -10.85 -13.55 -5.41
CA GLU A 250 -11.83 -12.70 -4.75
C GLU A 250 -11.98 -11.38 -5.49
N ARG A 251 -13.22 -10.98 -5.77
CA ARG A 251 -13.52 -9.67 -6.36
C ARG A 251 -13.68 -8.66 -5.23
N VAL A 252 -13.06 -7.51 -5.42
CA VAL A 252 -13.08 -6.40 -4.46
C VAL A 252 -13.43 -5.12 -5.20
N VAL A 253 -14.32 -4.34 -4.61
CA VAL A 253 -14.58 -2.95 -4.99
C VAL A 253 -14.23 -2.07 -3.81
N GLN A 254 -13.46 -1.00 -4.06
CA GLN A 254 -13.13 -0.02 -3.03
C GLN A 254 -13.57 1.36 -3.47
N LEU A 255 -14.15 2.09 -2.54
CA LEU A 255 -14.48 3.50 -2.68
C LEU A 255 -13.58 4.25 -1.69
N LYS A 256 -12.81 5.21 -2.18
CA LYS A 256 -11.93 6.00 -1.32
C LYS A 256 -12.16 7.49 -1.54
N TYR A 257 -12.40 8.18 -0.46
CA TYR A 257 -12.46 9.63 -0.39
C TYR A 257 -11.35 10.15 0.52
N SER A 258 -10.62 11.16 0.07
CA SER A 258 -9.57 11.80 0.86
C SER A 258 -9.65 13.31 0.68
N ASN A 259 -9.49 14.06 1.77
CA ASN A 259 -9.49 15.52 1.74
C ASN A 259 -8.62 16.06 2.89
N SER A 260 -8.43 17.37 2.94
CA SER A 260 -7.79 18.10 4.04
C SER A 260 -8.73 19.20 4.55
N PHE A 261 -8.64 19.51 5.83
CA PHE A 261 -9.36 20.61 6.46
C PHE A 261 -8.71 21.95 6.13
#